data_9218e5bdd69790ca66a108f3338f7c49
#
_entry.id   9218e5bdd69790ca66a108f3338f7c49
#
_cell.length_a   1.000
_cell.length_b   1.000
_cell.length_c   1.000
_cell.angle_alpha   90.00
_cell.angle_beta   90.00
_cell.angle_gamma   90.00
#
_symmetry.space_group_name_H-M   'P 1'
#
loop_
_entity.id
_entity.type
_entity.pdbx_description
1 polymer ?
#
loop_
_entity_poly.entity_id
_entity_poly.type
_entity_poly.pdbx_seq_one_letter_code
_entity_poly.pdbx_strand_id
1 'polypeptide(L)' 'MARVEVESEITGNVWKVKVSAGTPVAEGEVLIILESMKMEIPVESPVAGTVQEVLVQPEDQVEEDQLLLVIDA' A
#
# COMPACT_ATOMS: atom_id res chain seq x y z
N MET A 1 -0.97 -2.04 -20.27
CA MET A 1 -1.02 -2.44 -18.86
C MET A 1 0.35 -2.23 -18.26
N ALA A 2 0.41 -1.44 -17.23
CA ALA A 2 1.66 -1.09 -16.59
C ALA A 2 1.67 -1.62 -15.16
N ARG A 3 2.79 -2.24 -14.78
CA ARG A 3 3.02 -2.68 -13.41
C ARG A 3 3.51 -1.47 -12.62
N VAL A 4 2.75 -1.09 -11.59
CA VAL A 4 3.11 0.02 -10.72
C VAL A 4 3.37 -0.52 -9.33
N GLU A 5 4.58 -0.33 -8.84
CA GLU A 5 4.98 -0.78 -7.51
C GLU A 5 4.73 0.33 -6.51
N VAL A 6 4.08 -0.02 -5.40
CA VAL A 6 3.82 0.92 -4.32
C VAL A 6 4.71 0.54 -3.15
N GLU A 7 5.61 1.45 -2.79
CA GLU A 7 6.61 1.22 -1.77
C GLU A 7 6.31 2.06 -0.54
N SER A 8 6.81 1.61 0.61
CA SER A 8 6.68 2.37 1.84
C SER A 8 7.64 3.56 1.84
N GLU A 9 7.16 4.72 2.23
CA GLU A 9 8.00 5.91 2.37
C GLU A 9 8.61 6.02 3.77
N ILE A 10 8.22 5.12 4.67
CA ILE A 10 8.63 5.18 6.07
C ILE A 10 8.96 3.81 6.62
N THR A 11 9.65 3.79 7.75
CA THR A 11 9.80 2.60 8.58
C THR A 11 8.70 2.62 9.63
N GLY A 12 7.93 1.55 9.74
CA GLY A 12 6.83 1.47 10.70
C GLY A 12 6.15 0.12 10.64
N ASN A 13 4.88 0.10 11.04
CA ASN A 13 4.07 -1.12 11.04
C ASN A 13 2.83 -0.92 10.19
N VAL A 14 2.37 -2.02 9.58
CA VAL A 14 1.08 -2.00 8.87
C VAL A 14 -0.03 -2.06 9.91
N TRP A 15 -0.90 -1.03 9.90
CA TRP A 15 -2.05 -1.00 10.79
C TRP A 15 -3.28 -1.59 10.13
N LYS A 16 -3.57 -1.17 8.90
CA LYS A 16 -4.70 -1.68 8.13
C LYS A 16 -4.33 -1.85 6.68
N VAL A 17 -4.85 -2.91 6.07
CA VAL A 17 -4.79 -3.14 4.62
C VAL A 17 -6.22 -3.04 4.13
N LYS A 18 -6.51 -2.05 3.27
CA LYS A 18 -7.87 -1.76 2.83
C LYS A 18 -8.23 -2.39 1.50
N VAL A 19 -7.27 -3.03 0.85
CA VAL A 19 -7.48 -3.61 -0.48
C VAL A 19 -6.91 -5.02 -0.51
N SER A 20 -7.31 -5.77 -1.54
CA SER A 20 -6.78 -7.11 -1.79
C SER A 20 -6.57 -7.28 -3.28
N ALA A 21 -5.94 -8.38 -3.67
CA ALA A 21 -5.74 -8.68 -5.09
C ALA A 21 -7.09 -8.69 -5.80
N GLY A 22 -7.17 -7.97 -6.92
CA GLY A 22 -8.39 -7.84 -7.69
C GLY A 22 -9.22 -6.60 -7.38
N THR A 23 -8.89 -5.84 -6.34
CA THR A 23 -9.64 -4.64 -5.98
C THR A 23 -9.34 -3.51 -6.96
N PRO A 24 -10.36 -2.90 -7.59
CA PRO A 24 -10.12 -1.69 -8.39
C PRO A 24 -9.89 -0.50 -7.47
N VAL A 25 -8.95 0.35 -7.85
CA VAL A 25 -8.59 1.53 -7.07
C VAL A 25 -8.52 2.77 -7.95
N ALA A 26 -8.79 3.92 -7.33
CA ALA A 26 -8.67 5.21 -8.00
C ALA A 26 -7.36 5.86 -7.55
N GLU A 27 -6.86 6.79 -8.35
CA GLU A 27 -5.70 7.60 -7.95
C GLU A 27 -6.06 8.37 -6.68
N GLY A 28 -5.16 8.34 -5.68
CA GLY A 28 -5.38 9.01 -4.41
C GLY A 28 -6.15 8.18 -3.39
N GLU A 29 -6.66 7.02 -3.78
CA GLU A 29 -7.38 6.16 -2.84
C GLU A 29 -6.41 5.55 -1.82
N VAL A 30 -6.82 5.52 -0.55
CA VAL A 30 -5.98 4.96 0.51
C VAL A 30 -6.00 3.43 0.42
N LEU A 31 -4.82 2.85 0.27
CA LEU A 31 -4.65 1.40 0.09
C LEU A 31 -4.29 0.71 1.39
N ILE A 32 -3.38 1.31 2.14
CA ILE A 32 -2.82 0.76 3.36
C ILE A 32 -2.64 1.92 4.33
N ILE A 33 -2.82 1.66 5.61
CA ILE A 33 -2.50 2.64 6.64
C ILE A 33 -1.35 2.09 7.47
N LEU A 34 -0.26 2.85 7.52
CA LEU A 34 0.90 2.52 8.30
C LEU A 34 0.85 3.28 9.62
N GLU A 35 1.49 2.74 10.64
CA GLU A 35 1.63 3.42 11.93
C GLU A 35 3.11 3.59 12.23
N SER A 36 3.50 4.81 12.56
CA SER A 36 4.87 5.12 12.95
C SER A 36 4.81 6.22 14.00
N MET A 37 5.48 6.01 15.12
CA MET A 37 5.58 7.00 16.22
C MET A 37 4.20 7.53 16.65
N LYS A 38 3.23 6.61 16.77
CA LYS A 38 1.84 6.91 17.18
C LYS A 38 1.07 7.75 16.16
N MET A 39 1.55 7.83 14.94
CA MET A 39 0.87 8.52 13.85
C MET A 39 0.40 7.52 12.82
N GLU A 40 -0.79 7.77 12.27
CA GLU A 40 -1.34 6.97 11.18
C GLU A 40 -0.95 7.65 9.87
N ILE A 41 -0.32 6.89 8.99
CA ILE A 41 0.19 7.42 7.73
C ILE A 41 -0.48 6.65 6.59
N PRO A 42 -1.35 7.31 5.80
CA PRO A 42 -2.00 6.63 4.68
C PRO A 42 -1.05 6.46 3.51
N VAL A 43 -1.13 5.30 2.87
CA VAL A 43 -0.45 5.04 1.61
C VAL A 43 -1.51 5.11 0.52
N GLU A 44 -1.41 6.12 -0.34
CA GLU A 44 -2.39 6.36 -1.38
C GLU A 44 -1.92 5.79 -2.71
N SER A 45 -2.88 5.42 -3.55
CA SER A 45 -2.55 4.90 -4.87
C SER A 45 -2.04 6.03 -5.77
N PRO A 46 -0.89 5.84 -6.42
CA PRO A 46 -0.37 6.85 -7.35
C PRO A 46 -1.10 6.84 -8.69
N VAL A 47 -1.91 5.82 -8.96
CA VAL A 47 -2.59 5.67 -10.24
C VAL A 47 -3.95 5.01 -10.04
N ALA A 48 -4.82 5.13 -11.02
CA ALA A 48 -6.03 4.31 -11.08
C ALA A 48 -5.67 2.98 -11.72
N GLY A 49 -6.23 1.90 -11.22
CA GLY A 49 -5.95 0.57 -11.75
C GLY A 49 -6.57 -0.51 -10.89
N THR A 50 -6.01 -1.71 -10.97
CA THR A 50 -6.47 -2.86 -10.19
C THR A 50 -5.30 -3.43 -9.39
N VAL A 51 -5.52 -3.72 -8.12
CA VAL A 51 -4.48 -4.29 -7.27
C VAL A 51 -4.14 -5.69 -7.81
N GLN A 52 -2.87 -5.91 -8.13
CA GLN A 52 -2.40 -7.19 -8.65
C GLN A 52 -2.05 -8.13 -7.51
N GLU A 53 -1.31 -7.64 -6.52
CA GLU A 53 -0.98 -8.41 -5.33
C GLU A 53 -0.69 -7.49 -4.17
N VAL A 54 -0.92 -8.00 -2.96
CA VAL A 54 -0.59 -7.30 -1.71
C VAL A 54 0.43 -8.16 -0.98
N LEU A 55 1.56 -7.56 -0.61
CA LEU A 55 2.71 -8.29 -0.08
C LEU A 55 2.87 -8.14 1.43
N VAL A 56 1.98 -7.38 2.06
CA VAL A 56 2.01 -7.16 3.51
C VAL A 56 0.63 -7.39 4.10
N GLN A 57 0.59 -7.58 5.41
CA GLN A 57 -0.65 -7.79 6.15
C GLN A 57 -0.60 -6.98 7.45
N PRO A 58 -1.75 -6.81 8.12
CA PRO A 58 -1.76 -6.08 9.38
C PRO A 58 -0.75 -6.63 10.37
N GLU A 59 -0.10 -5.73 11.10
CA GLU A 59 0.92 -5.99 12.10
C GLU A 59 2.31 -6.30 11.53
N ASP A 60 2.45 -6.39 10.21
CA ASP A 60 3.77 -6.54 9.60
C ASP A 60 4.61 -5.29 9.84
N GLN A 61 5.90 -5.49 10.07
CA GLN A 61 6.87 -4.40 10.09
C GLN A 61 7.31 -4.12 8.66
N VAL A 62 7.45 -2.84 8.32
CA VAL A 62 7.92 -2.43 7.01
C VAL A 62 9.05 -1.42 7.15
N GLU A 63 9.90 -1.39 6.17
CA GLU A 63 11.02 -0.45 6.10
C GLU A 63 10.82 0.50 4.93
N GLU A 64 11.51 1.63 4.99
CA GLU A 64 11.53 2.59 3.89
C GLU A 64 11.95 1.87 2.60
N ASP A 65 11.25 2.20 1.51
CA ASP A 65 11.46 1.60 0.18
C ASP A 65 11.03 0.13 0.04
N GLN A 66 10.45 -0.45 1.08
CA GLN A 66 9.95 -1.82 0.99
C GLN A 66 8.70 -1.86 0.12
N LEU A 67 8.62 -2.84 -0.77
CA LEU A 67 7.47 -3.03 -1.65
C LEU A 67 6.26 -3.49 -0.83
N LEU A 68 5.15 -2.77 -0.94
CA LEU A 68 3.92 -3.06 -0.20
C LEU A 68 2.90 -3.79 -1.06
N LEU A 69 2.68 -3.31 -2.27
CA LEU A 69 1.74 -3.92 -3.20
C LEU A 69 2.04 -3.50 -4.62
N VAL A 70 1.37 -4.16 -5.55
CA VAL A 70 1.54 -3.90 -6.98
C VAL A 70 0.18 -3.63 -7.59
N ILE A 71 0.12 -2.60 -8.42
CA ILE A 71 -1.09 -2.22 -9.14
C ILE A 71 -0.86 -2.47 -10.63
N ASP A 72 -1.87 -3.00 -11.28
CA ASP A 72 -1.91 -3.15 -12.73
C ASP A 72 -2.74 -1.99 -13.27
N ALA A 73 -2.07 -1.06 -13.90
CA ALA A 73 -2.71 0.17 -14.40
C ALA A 73 -2.90 0.15 -15.91
#